data_d54ff03b6a8ecdf9af82f7c678c4a117
#
_entry.id   d54ff03b6a8ecdf9af82f7c678c4a117
#
_cell.length_a   1.000
_cell.length_b   1.000
_cell.length_c   1.000
_cell.angle_alpha   90.00
_cell.angle_beta   90.00
_cell.angle_gamma   90.00
#
_symmetry.space_group_name_H-M   'P 1'
#
loop_
_entity.id
_entity.type
_entity.pdbx_description
1 polymer ?
#
loop_
_entity_poly.entity_id
_entity_poly.type
_entity_poly.pdbx_seq_one_letter_code
_entity_poly.pdbx_strand_id
1 'polypeptide(L)'
;DKCGRYYPSGDNKSFADAYMWKHTRASLSLNELDIDAVNCAMTIFCSICEQAGLSVDYVRRAVDNRDFFIDDLDITQADIDNHNKVNQNTADKRGIAKQFFSAILNNGGRDVWKNSLRLTHDIVIKDSEVHELVKEIKRLKEALLSFDKYAEVKKQYGKSAAIFHIITDIEAKVTTDLIKIFQQNSIQVTSFIYDGFQVRCKD
;
A
#
# COMPACT_ATOMS: atom_id res chain seq x y z
N ASP A 1 4.15 9.85 16.46
CA ASP A 1 4.21 9.66 15.01
C ASP A 1 2.95 10.24 14.35
N LYS A 2 3.13 11.22 13.44
CA LYS A 2 2.00 11.97 12.84
C LYS A 2 1.28 11.17 11.73
N CYS A 3 1.79 10.00 11.36
CA CYS A 3 1.30 9.22 10.22
C CYS A 3 0.68 7.88 10.60
N GLY A 4 0.49 7.57 11.87
CA GLY A 4 -0.07 6.29 12.31
C GLY A 4 0.82 5.06 12.08
N ARG A 5 1.94 5.20 11.39
CA ARG A 5 2.90 4.10 11.16
C ARG A 5 3.91 3.99 12.28
N TYR A 6 4.28 2.76 12.61
CA TYR A 6 5.36 2.50 13.55
C TYR A 6 6.72 2.69 12.86
N TYR A 7 7.46 3.69 13.31
CA TYR A 7 8.85 3.90 12.91
C TYR A 7 9.77 3.73 14.11
N PRO A 8 10.96 3.17 13.93
CA PRO A 8 11.96 3.11 14.98
C PRO A 8 12.29 4.52 15.45
N SER A 9 12.20 4.78 16.74
CA SER A 9 12.52 6.08 17.34
C SER A 9 13.66 5.94 18.37
N GLY A 10 14.46 6.99 18.51
CA GLY A 10 15.52 7.10 19.52
C GLY A 10 16.90 6.72 19.01
N ASP A 11 17.91 6.89 19.91
CA ASP A 11 19.32 6.65 19.62
C ASP A 11 19.65 5.16 19.42
N ASN A 12 18.81 4.28 19.92
CA ASN A 12 18.74 2.86 19.58
C ASN A 12 17.90 2.66 18.31
N LYS A 13 18.22 3.40 17.27
CA LYS A 13 17.97 2.93 15.92
C LYS A 13 18.83 1.70 15.74
N SER A 14 18.46 0.59 16.40
CA SER A 14 18.83 -0.72 15.92
C SER A 14 18.57 -0.63 14.44
N PHE A 15 19.50 -0.97 13.60
CA PHE A 15 19.32 -1.05 12.15
C PHE A 15 17.97 -1.65 11.98
N ALA A 16 16.97 -0.77 11.87
CA ALA A 16 15.62 -1.20 12.02
C ALA A 16 15.43 -2.21 10.92
N ASP A 17 14.90 -3.35 11.26
CA ASP A 17 14.65 -4.43 10.31
C ASP A 17 14.05 -3.93 9.00
N ALA A 18 13.32 -2.81 9.04
CA ALA A 18 12.77 -2.10 7.89
C ALA A 18 13.82 -1.61 6.87
N TYR A 19 15.06 -1.33 7.30
CA TYR A 19 16.14 -0.87 6.41
C TYR A 19 17.13 -1.97 6.05
N MET A 20 17.00 -3.14 6.67
CA MET A 20 17.85 -4.28 6.32
C MET A 20 17.34 -4.92 5.02
N TRP A 21 18.26 -5.38 4.21
CA TRP A 21 17.93 -6.13 3.02
C TRP A 21 17.16 -7.40 3.39
N LYS A 22 16.14 -7.74 2.61
CA LYS A 22 15.27 -8.91 2.84
C LYS A 22 16.04 -10.19 3.17
N HIS A 23 17.14 -10.44 2.47
CA HIS A 23 17.99 -11.62 2.70
C HIS A 23 18.71 -11.59 4.05
N THR A 24 19.18 -10.42 4.50
CA THR A 24 19.83 -10.28 5.80
C THR A 24 18.81 -10.49 6.93
N ARG A 25 17.61 -9.94 6.80
CA ARG A 25 16.51 -10.20 7.76
C ARG A 25 16.19 -11.69 7.82
N ALA A 26 15.98 -12.35 6.67
CA ALA A 26 15.68 -13.77 6.63
C ALA A 26 16.79 -14.64 7.29
N SER A 27 18.05 -14.23 7.18
CA SER A 27 19.16 -14.93 7.83
C SER A 27 19.21 -14.75 9.34
N LEU A 28 18.71 -13.63 9.86
CA LEU A 28 18.64 -13.34 11.30
C LEU A 28 17.38 -13.88 11.97
N SER A 29 16.34 -14.16 11.19
CA SER A 29 15.01 -14.55 11.65
C SER A 29 14.67 -16.00 11.30
N LEU A 30 15.64 -16.91 11.42
CA LEU A 30 15.52 -18.32 10.99
C LEU A 30 14.32 -19.08 11.55
N ASN A 31 13.76 -18.65 12.69
CA ASN A 31 12.63 -19.29 13.36
C ASN A 31 11.39 -18.40 13.43
N GLU A 32 11.29 -17.41 12.54
CA GLU A 32 10.20 -16.45 12.51
C GLU A 32 9.40 -16.55 11.23
N LEU A 33 8.11 -16.32 11.34
CA LEU A 33 7.19 -16.24 10.20
C LEU A 33 6.93 -14.77 9.87
N ASP A 34 7.14 -14.40 8.63
CA ASP A 34 6.70 -13.12 8.09
C ASP A 34 5.19 -13.18 7.84
N ILE A 35 4.46 -12.25 8.44
CA ILE A 35 3.04 -12.05 8.19
C ILE A 35 2.88 -10.67 7.56
N ASP A 36 2.38 -10.65 6.34
CA ASP A 36 2.20 -9.43 5.55
C ASP A 36 0.77 -9.36 5.01
N ALA A 37 0.16 -8.19 5.13
CA ALA A 37 -1.20 -7.98 4.65
C ALA A 37 -1.20 -7.82 3.12
N VAL A 38 -1.77 -8.80 2.44
CA VAL A 38 -1.88 -8.77 0.98
C VAL A 38 -2.78 -7.62 0.55
N ASN A 39 -2.22 -6.71 -0.28
CA ASN A 39 -2.97 -5.60 -0.86
C ASN A 39 -3.62 -4.66 0.17
N CYS A 40 -2.97 -4.48 1.34
CA CYS A 40 -3.51 -3.85 2.53
C CYS A 40 -4.23 -2.52 2.25
N ALA A 41 -3.56 -1.56 1.63
CA ALA A 41 -4.12 -0.23 1.38
C ALA A 41 -5.38 -0.26 0.51
N MET A 42 -5.41 -1.09 -0.55
CA MET A 42 -6.56 -1.23 -1.43
C MET A 42 -7.73 -1.92 -0.72
N THR A 43 -7.43 -2.93 0.10
CA THR A 43 -8.42 -3.65 0.91
C THR A 43 -9.07 -2.73 1.94
N ILE A 44 -8.28 -1.93 2.65
CA ILE A 44 -8.79 -0.92 3.58
C ILE A 44 -9.65 0.09 2.84
N PHE A 45 -9.17 0.64 1.72
CA PHE A 45 -9.92 1.60 0.92
C PHE A 45 -11.26 1.04 0.45
N CYS A 46 -11.28 -0.19 -0.07
CA CYS A 46 -12.49 -0.90 -0.45
C CYS A 46 -13.47 -0.98 0.73
N SER A 47 -13.00 -1.48 1.87
CA SER A 47 -13.84 -1.67 3.06
C SER A 47 -14.45 -0.38 3.59
N ILE A 48 -13.70 0.72 3.65
CA ILE A 48 -14.25 2.01 4.10
C ILE A 48 -15.27 2.59 3.13
N CYS A 49 -15.12 2.34 1.82
CA CYS A 49 -16.09 2.75 0.81
C CYS A 49 -17.38 1.94 0.95
N GLU A 50 -17.31 0.63 1.11
CA GLU A 50 -18.47 -0.25 1.34
C GLU A 50 -19.22 0.12 2.62
N GLN A 51 -18.51 0.34 3.72
CA GLN A 51 -19.11 0.80 4.98
C GLN A 51 -19.78 2.17 4.85
N ALA A 52 -19.34 2.98 3.90
CA ALA A 52 -19.96 4.25 3.56
C ALA A 52 -21.14 4.12 2.57
N GLY A 53 -21.49 2.89 2.16
CA GLY A 53 -22.59 2.62 1.21
C GLY A 53 -22.24 2.96 -0.24
N LEU A 54 -20.95 3.05 -0.59
CA LEU A 54 -20.51 3.34 -1.95
C LEU A 54 -20.29 2.05 -2.74
N SER A 55 -20.71 2.02 -4.03
CA SER A 55 -20.38 0.90 -4.93
C SER A 55 -18.89 0.91 -5.29
N VAL A 56 -18.25 -0.25 -5.21
CA VAL A 56 -16.80 -0.47 -5.32
C VAL A 56 -16.43 -1.58 -6.31
N ASP A 57 -17.13 -1.67 -7.43
CA ASP A 57 -17.07 -2.83 -8.32
C ASP A 57 -15.65 -3.15 -8.82
N TYR A 58 -14.95 -2.17 -9.39
CA TYR A 58 -13.58 -2.36 -9.89
C TYR A 58 -12.55 -2.44 -8.74
N VAL A 59 -12.74 -1.67 -7.68
CA VAL A 59 -11.85 -1.71 -6.49
C VAL A 59 -11.95 -3.08 -5.83
N ARG A 60 -13.15 -3.65 -5.66
CA ARG A 60 -13.35 -5.00 -5.13
C ARG A 60 -12.67 -6.05 -6.01
N ARG A 61 -12.86 -5.99 -7.32
CA ARG A 61 -12.19 -6.89 -8.26
C ARG A 61 -10.67 -6.77 -8.19
N ALA A 62 -10.12 -5.56 -7.99
CA ALA A 62 -8.68 -5.35 -7.84
C ALA A 62 -8.14 -5.85 -6.49
N VAL A 63 -8.97 -5.90 -5.44
CA VAL A 63 -8.63 -6.56 -4.17
C VAL A 63 -8.57 -8.07 -4.37
N ASP A 64 -9.56 -8.64 -5.02
CA ASP A 64 -9.73 -10.09 -5.17
C ASP A 64 -8.77 -10.68 -6.23
N ASN A 65 -8.50 -9.95 -7.30
CA ASN A 65 -7.63 -10.40 -8.40
C ASN A 65 -6.76 -9.26 -8.95
N ARG A 66 -5.77 -8.86 -8.18
CA ARG A 66 -4.84 -7.79 -8.58
C ARG A 66 -4.05 -8.12 -9.84
N ASP A 67 -3.71 -9.38 -10.05
CA ASP A 67 -2.87 -9.80 -11.16
C ASP A 67 -3.55 -9.55 -12.51
N PHE A 68 -4.87 -9.73 -12.60
CA PHE A 68 -5.66 -9.36 -13.76
C PHE A 68 -5.45 -7.88 -14.18
N PHE A 69 -5.45 -6.97 -13.21
CA PHE A 69 -5.23 -5.54 -13.48
C PHE A 69 -3.76 -5.22 -13.77
N ILE A 70 -2.81 -6.01 -13.25
CA ILE A 70 -1.39 -5.88 -13.61
C ILE A 70 -1.16 -6.25 -15.07
N ASP A 71 -1.81 -7.29 -15.53
CA ASP A 71 -1.70 -7.76 -16.91
C ASP A 71 -2.32 -6.78 -17.91
N ASP A 72 -3.37 -6.06 -17.51
CA ASP A 72 -4.05 -5.04 -18.30
C ASP A 72 -3.26 -3.72 -18.43
N LEU A 73 -2.16 -3.55 -17.69
CA LEU A 73 -1.26 -2.42 -17.83
C LEU A 73 -0.30 -2.61 -19.00
N ASP A 74 -0.21 -1.59 -19.87
CA ASP A 74 0.73 -1.56 -21.01
C ASP A 74 2.16 -1.17 -20.55
N ILE A 75 2.76 -2.04 -19.72
CA ILE A 75 4.14 -1.89 -19.27
C ILE A 75 5.04 -2.74 -20.15
N THR A 76 5.87 -2.09 -20.96
CA THR A 76 6.79 -2.75 -21.88
C THR A 76 8.13 -3.12 -21.19
N GLN A 77 8.91 -4.00 -21.82
CA GLN A 77 10.26 -4.28 -21.36
C GLN A 77 11.15 -3.03 -21.35
N ALA A 78 10.97 -2.14 -22.31
CA ALA A 78 11.70 -0.87 -22.37
C ALA A 78 11.40 0.04 -21.18
N ASP A 79 10.16 0.05 -20.68
CA ASP A 79 9.79 0.78 -19.47
C ASP A 79 10.46 0.19 -18.23
N ILE A 80 10.49 -1.13 -18.14
CA ILE A 80 11.14 -1.85 -17.02
C ILE A 80 12.64 -1.53 -17.01
N ASP A 81 13.30 -1.61 -18.15
CA ASP A 81 14.74 -1.36 -18.30
C ASP A 81 15.07 0.10 -17.96
N ASN A 82 14.27 1.05 -18.45
CA ASN A 82 14.45 2.48 -18.17
C ASN A 82 14.22 2.78 -16.67
N HIS A 83 13.16 2.22 -16.09
CA HIS A 83 12.87 2.35 -14.66
C HIS A 83 14.05 1.84 -13.81
N ASN A 84 14.53 0.64 -14.11
CA ASN A 84 15.62 0.01 -13.36
C ASN A 84 16.94 0.79 -13.51
N LYS A 85 17.22 1.29 -14.70
CA LYS A 85 18.40 2.14 -14.95
C LYS A 85 18.36 3.45 -14.16
N VAL A 86 17.22 4.12 -14.12
CA VAL A 86 17.06 5.41 -13.43
C VAL A 86 17.07 5.24 -11.92
N ASN A 87 16.37 4.23 -11.40
CA ASN A 87 16.21 4.02 -9.96
C ASN A 87 17.26 3.07 -9.36
N GLN A 88 18.20 2.57 -10.17
CA GLN A 88 19.24 1.63 -9.73
C GLN A 88 18.67 0.42 -8.98
N ASN A 89 17.56 -0.12 -9.47
CA ASN A 89 16.87 -1.27 -8.88
C ASN A 89 16.65 -2.40 -9.91
N THR A 90 15.96 -3.45 -9.50
CA THR A 90 15.67 -4.64 -10.31
C THR A 90 14.17 -4.95 -10.30
N ALA A 91 13.32 -3.94 -10.41
CA ALA A 91 11.88 -4.14 -10.48
C ALA A 91 11.48 -4.87 -11.77
N ASP A 92 10.50 -5.73 -11.66
CA ASP A 92 9.79 -6.36 -12.77
C ASP A 92 8.47 -5.60 -13.07
N LYS A 93 7.70 -6.07 -14.07
CA LYS A 93 6.37 -5.52 -14.40
C LYS A 93 5.49 -5.42 -13.15
N ARG A 94 5.48 -6.46 -12.30
CA ARG A 94 4.68 -6.52 -11.08
C ARG A 94 5.11 -5.49 -10.04
N GLY A 95 6.40 -5.26 -9.87
CA GLY A 95 6.95 -4.25 -8.97
C GLY A 95 6.56 -2.84 -9.39
N ILE A 96 6.65 -2.53 -10.69
CA ILE A 96 6.22 -1.24 -11.26
C ILE A 96 4.71 -1.05 -11.10
N ALA A 97 3.91 -2.07 -11.41
CA ALA A 97 2.46 -2.03 -11.27
C ALA A 97 2.01 -1.81 -9.80
N LYS A 98 2.69 -2.43 -8.83
CA LYS A 98 2.42 -2.16 -7.40
C LYS A 98 2.60 -0.70 -7.03
N GLN A 99 3.65 -0.07 -7.55
CA GLN A 99 3.89 1.37 -7.33
C GLN A 99 2.76 2.21 -7.96
N PHE A 100 2.26 1.82 -9.13
CA PHE A 100 1.11 2.46 -9.76
C PHE A 100 -0.15 2.39 -8.89
N PHE A 101 -0.53 1.19 -8.40
CA PHE A 101 -1.71 1.05 -7.55
C PHE A 101 -1.59 1.84 -6.24
N SER A 102 -0.40 1.88 -5.66
CA SER A 102 -0.13 2.72 -4.50
C SER A 102 -0.26 4.22 -4.83
N ALA A 103 0.22 4.65 -5.98
CA ALA A 103 0.16 6.06 -6.40
C ALA A 103 -1.28 6.53 -6.65
N ILE A 104 -2.10 5.75 -7.36
CA ILE A 104 -3.50 6.14 -7.65
C ILE A 104 -4.37 6.19 -6.39
N LEU A 105 -4.04 5.37 -5.38
CA LEU A 105 -4.70 5.44 -4.08
C LEU A 105 -4.27 6.66 -3.27
N ASN A 106 -2.96 6.89 -3.17
CA ASN A 106 -2.43 7.85 -2.21
C ASN A 106 -2.51 9.29 -2.73
N ASN A 107 -1.63 9.72 -3.59
CA ASN A 107 -1.56 11.15 -3.96
C ASN A 107 -1.15 11.39 -5.38
N GLY A 108 -0.54 10.41 -5.97
CA GLY A 108 -0.07 10.54 -7.30
C GLY A 108 -1.26 10.54 -8.24
N GLY A 109 -1.59 11.66 -8.81
CA GLY A 109 -2.25 11.62 -10.09
C GLY A 109 -1.39 10.75 -11.01
N ARG A 110 -2.03 10.10 -11.98
CA ARG A 110 -1.40 9.28 -13.03
C ARG A 110 -0.13 9.92 -13.61
N ASP A 111 -0.13 11.23 -13.78
CA ASP A 111 1.01 11.98 -14.33
C ASP A 111 2.19 12.08 -13.36
N VAL A 112 1.94 12.28 -12.09
CA VAL A 112 3.01 12.30 -11.06
C VAL A 112 3.72 10.97 -11.01
N TRP A 113 2.98 9.88 -11.02
CA TRP A 113 3.54 8.53 -11.00
C TRP A 113 4.30 8.22 -12.30
N LYS A 114 3.71 8.53 -13.48
CA LYS A 114 4.38 8.40 -14.79
C LYS A 114 5.71 9.13 -14.81
N ASN A 115 5.75 10.36 -14.33
CA ASN A 115 6.96 11.17 -14.28
C ASN A 115 7.99 10.60 -13.30
N SER A 116 7.57 10.10 -12.14
CA SER A 116 8.47 9.49 -11.15
C SER A 116 9.14 8.20 -11.69
N LEU A 117 8.44 7.44 -12.50
CA LEU A 117 8.94 6.21 -13.11
C LEU A 117 9.67 6.44 -14.44
N ARG A 118 9.69 7.68 -14.94
CA ARG A 118 10.31 8.01 -16.23
C ARG A 118 9.73 7.22 -17.41
N LEU A 119 8.43 6.91 -17.36
CA LEU A 119 7.75 6.23 -18.47
C LEU A 119 7.59 7.16 -19.66
N THR A 120 7.76 6.61 -20.84
CA THR A 120 7.69 7.36 -22.09
C THR A 120 6.28 7.52 -22.63
N HIS A 121 5.36 6.64 -22.21
CA HIS A 121 3.96 6.63 -22.65
C HIS A 121 3.01 6.42 -21.48
N ASP A 122 1.73 6.42 -21.77
CA ASP A 122 0.67 6.15 -20.83
C ASP A 122 0.37 4.66 -20.78
N ILE A 123 0.63 4.04 -19.65
CA ILE A 123 0.43 2.61 -19.47
C ILE A 123 -1.03 2.19 -19.20
N VAL A 124 -1.93 3.18 -19.05
CA VAL A 124 -3.36 2.91 -18.89
C VAL A 124 -4.04 3.06 -20.23
N ILE A 125 -4.36 1.93 -20.85
CA ILE A 125 -5.09 1.91 -22.13
C ILE A 125 -6.50 2.48 -21.90
N LYS A 126 -6.94 3.35 -22.81
CA LYS A 126 -8.31 3.90 -22.75
C LYS A 126 -9.34 2.77 -22.84
N ASP A 127 -10.36 2.88 -22.00
CA ASP A 127 -11.48 1.92 -21.90
C ASP A 127 -11.07 0.51 -21.45
N SER A 128 -9.86 0.35 -20.91
CA SER A 128 -9.42 -0.88 -20.24
C SER A 128 -10.01 -1.01 -18.82
N GLU A 129 -9.91 -2.18 -18.24
CA GLU A 129 -10.35 -2.44 -16.86
C GLU A 129 -9.58 -1.57 -15.84
N VAL A 130 -8.29 -1.36 -16.06
CA VAL A 130 -7.49 -0.44 -15.24
C VAL A 130 -7.97 1.00 -15.40
N HIS A 131 -8.39 1.41 -16.60
CA HIS A 131 -8.96 2.75 -16.82
C HIS A 131 -10.22 2.96 -15.99
N GLU A 132 -11.12 1.98 -15.96
CA GLU A 132 -12.33 2.04 -15.16
C GLU A 132 -12.02 2.01 -13.65
N LEU A 133 -11.06 1.20 -13.21
CA LEU A 133 -10.56 1.20 -11.82
C LEU A 133 -10.04 2.59 -11.41
N VAL A 134 -9.26 3.26 -12.25
CA VAL A 134 -8.73 4.61 -11.97
C VAL A 134 -9.87 5.63 -11.84
N LYS A 135 -10.87 5.57 -12.72
CA LYS A 135 -12.07 6.41 -12.64
C LYS A 135 -12.85 6.16 -11.35
N GLU A 136 -13.07 4.90 -11.03
CA GLU A 136 -13.79 4.51 -9.81
C GLU A 136 -13.07 5.00 -8.56
N ILE A 137 -11.76 4.76 -8.43
CA ILE A 137 -10.95 5.26 -7.31
C ILE A 137 -11.07 6.77 -7.16
N LYS A 138 -10.98 7.52 -8.26
CA LYS A 138 -11.14 8.98 -8.22
C LYS A 138 -12.52 9.38 -7.68
N ARG A 139 -13.60 8.80 -8.22
CA ARG A 139 -14.98 9.04 -7.77
C ARG A 139 -15.15 8.70 -6.29
N LEU A 140 -14.64 7.56 -5.85
CA LEU A 140 -14.74 7.09 -4.47
C LEU A 140 -13.98 8.00 -3.49
N LYS A 141 -12.78 8.46 -3.86
CA LYS A 141 -12.01 9.42 -3.05
C LYS A 141 -12.77 10.71 -2.84
N GLU A 142 -13.37 11.26 -3.91
CA GLU A 142 -14.18 12.47 -3.83
C GLU A 142 -15.41 12.27 -2.94
N ALA A 143 -16.12 11.14 -3.09
CA ALA A 143 -17.28 10.78 -2.29
C ALA A 143 -16.92 10.60 -0.81
N LEU A 144 -15.87 9.84 -0.49
CA LEU A 144 -15.42 9.65 0.90
C LEU A 144 -15.07 10.98 1.56
N LEU A 145 -14.33 11.84 0.88
CA LEU A 145 -13.92 13.14 1.43
C LEU A 145 -15.05 14.17 1.51
N SER A 146 -16.25 13.84 1.03
CA SER A 146 -17.44 14.65 1.24
C SER A 146 -18.15 14.37 2.58
N PHE A 147 -17.87 13.25 3.24
CA PHE A 147 -18.47 12.93 4.55
C PHE A 147 -17.85 13.78 5.67
N ASP A 148 -18.69 14.28 6.56
CA ASP A 148 -18.29 15.16 7.68
C ASP A 148 -17.25 14.51 8.59
N LYS A 149 -17.32 13.18 8.78
CA LYS A 149 -16.34 12.43 9.60
C LYS A 149 -14.89 12.56 9.13
N TYR A 150 -14.65 12.96 7.88
CA TYR A 150 -13.32 13.16 7.31
C TYR A 150 -12.95 14.64 7.11
N ALA A 151 -13.80 15.56 7.56
CA ALA A 151 -13.60 17.00 7.37
C ALA A 151 -12.29 17.49 8.03
N GLU A 152 -12.00 17.05 9.25
CA GLU A 152 -10.78 17.43 9.98
C GLU A 152 -9.52 16.89 9.30
N VAL A 153 -9.51 15.65 8.88
CA VAL A 153 -8.38 15.04 8.15
C VAL A 153 -8.13 15.80 6.84
N LYS A 154 -9.20 16.11 6.10
CA LYS A 154 -9.13 16.89 4.87
C LYS A 154 -8.60 18.31 5.12
N LYS A 155 -8.99 18.95 6.22
CA LYS A 155 -8.52 20.29 6.61
C LYS A 155 -7.05 20.27 6.99
N GLN A 156 -6.61 19.26 7.73
CA GLN A 156 -5.24 19.13 8.23
C GLN A 156 -4.23 18.79 7.13
N TYR A 157 -4.56 17.86 6.24
CA TYR A 157 -3.61 17.28 5.28
C TYR A 157 -3.89 17.65 3.81
N GLY A 158 -5.02 18.30 3.54
CA GLY A 158 -5.49 18.59 2.19
C GLY A 158 -6.11 17.35 1.51
N LYS A 159 -6.89 17.60 0.45
CA LYS A 159 -7.63 16.55 -0.26
C LYS A 159 -6.74 15.41 -0.76
N SER A 160 -5.55 15.75 -1.25
CA SER A 160 -4.66 14.76 -1.87
C SER A 160 -4.01 13.83 -0.86
N ALA A 161 -3.68 14.28 0.35
CA ALA A 161 -3.05 13.44 1.37
C ALA A 161 -4.06 12.78 2.34
N ALA A 162 -5.28 13.29 2.42
CA ALA A 162 -6.26 12.83 3.39
C ALA A 162 -6.55 11.32 3.30
N ILE A 163 -6.70 10.78 2.09
CA ILE A 163 -6.96 9.34 1.90
C ILE A 163 -5.80 8.49 2.42
N PHE A 164 -4.55 8.89 2.14
CA PHE A 164 -3.38 8.22 2.68
C PHE A 164 -3.41 8.17 4.22
N HIS A 165 -3.70 9.30 4.88
CA HIS A 165 -3.78 9.35 6.33
C HIS A 165 -4.91 8.50 6.90
N ILE A 166 -6.10 8.52 6.27
CA ILE A 166 -7.23 7.67 6.68
C ILE A 166 -6.84 6.18 6.61
N ILE A 167 -6.25 5.75 5.51
CA ILE A 167 -5.82 4.36 5.32
C ILE A 167 -4.75 3.99 6.36
N THR A 168 -3.74 4.84 6.56
CA THR A 168 -2.64 4.59 7.49
C THR A 168 -3.10 4.52 8.95
N ASP A 169 -4.08 5.35 9.34
CA ASP A 169 -4.66 5.29 10.69
C ASP A 169 -5.43 3.99 10.93
N ILE A 170 -6.15 3.49 9.91
CA ILE A 170 -6.84 2.20 10.00
C ILE A 170 -5.85 1.05 10.02
N GLU A 171 -4.83 1.08 9.15
CA GLU A 171 -3.73 0.12 9.13
C GLU A 171 -3.08 -0.02 10.52
N ALA A 172 -2.75 1.11 11.16
CA ALA A 172 -2.17 1.13 12.49
C ALA A 172 -3.08 0.51 13.57
N LYS A 173 -4.39 0.77 13.49
CA LYS A 173 -5.38 0.16 14.40
C LYS A 173 -5.47 -1.34 14.20
N VAL A 174 -5.60 -1.81 12.96
CA VAL A 174 -5.66 -3.24 12.63
C VAL A 174 -4.40 -3.95 13.11
N THR A 175 -3.22 -3.39 12.83
CA THR A 175 -1.94 -3.93 13.28
C THR A 175 -1.89 -4.02 14.81
N THR A 176 -2.32 -2.96 15.52
CA THR A 176 -2.35 -2.95 16.99
C THR A 176 -3.28 -4.03 17.55
N ASP A 177 -4.42 -4.24 16.95
CA ASP A 177 -5.38 -5.24 17.43
C ASP A 177 -4.91 -6.67 17.12
N LEU A 178 -4.27 -6.91 15.97
CA LEU A 178 -3.62 -8.18 15.66
C LEU A 178 -2.50 -8.52 16.66
N ILE A 179 -1.68 -7.56 17.06
CA ILE A 179 -0.65 -7.76 18.09
C ILE A 179 -1.26 -8.24 19.40
N LYS A 180 -2.35 -7.59 19.85
CA LYS A 180 -3.05 -8.02 21.08
C LYS A 180 -3.55 -9.46 20.96
N ILE A 181 -4.14 -9.81 19.81
CA ILE A 181 -4.62 -11.18 19.55
C ILE A 181 -3.46 -12.18 19.60
N PHE A 182 -2.32 -11.88 18.99
CA PHE A 182 -1.15 -12.76 19.06
C PHE A 182 -0.61 -12.90 20.46
N GLN A 183 -0.49 -11.81 21.19
CA GLN A 183 -0.05 -11.84 22.60
C GLN A 183 -0.98 -12.69 23.48
N GLN A 184 -2.30 -12.58 23.29
CA GLN A 184 -3.30 -13.38 23.99
C GLN A 184 -3.18 -14.88 23.67
N ASN A 185 -2.70 -15.23 22.47
CA ASN A 185 -2.50 -16.60 22.03
C ASN A 185 -1.04 -17.10 22.22
N SER A 186 -0.25 -16.43 23.05
CA SER A 186 1.15 -16.78 23.33
C SER A 186 2.07 -16.73 22.10
N ILE A 187 1.69 -16.02 21.05
CA ILE A 187 2.51 -15.78 19.87
C ILE A 187 3.32 -14.50 20.11
N GLN A 188 4.64 -14.60 20.03
CA GLN A 188 5.52 -13.45 20.21
C GLN A 188 5.67 -12.68 18.91
N VAL A 189 5.30 -11.41 18.91
CA VAL A 189 5.63 -10.48 17.80
C VAL A 189 7.04 -9.97 18.05
N THR A 190 7.95 -10.21 17.12
CA THR A 190 9.37 -9.92 17.25
C THR A 190 9.80 -8.66 16.54
N SER A 191 9.16 -8.33 15.40
CA SER A 191 9.40 -7.06 14.70
C SER A 191 8.17 -6.58 13.94
N PHE A 192 8.18 -5.28 13.60
CA PHE A 192 7.16 -4.62 12.79
C PHE A 192 7.79 -4.10 11.51
N ILE A 193 7.17 -4.38 10.38
CA ILE A 193 7.64 -3.95 9.07
C ILE A 193 6.44 -3.40 8.30
N TYR A 194 6.18 -2.10 8.42
CA TYR A 194 5.07 -1.41 7.76
C TYR A 194 3.69 -2.03 8.06
N ASP A 195 3.09 -2.70 7.09
CA ASP A 195 1.80 -3.39 7.14
C ASP A 195 1.93 -4.87 7.49
N GLY A 196 3.14 -5.32 7.84
CA GLY A 196 3.48 -6.68 8.24
C GLY A 196 4.20 -6.76 9.58
N PHE A 197 4.43 -7.97 10.05
CA PHE A 197 5.21 -8.26 11.25
C PHE A 197 5.78 -9.66 11.23
N GLN A 198 6.82 -9.87 12.01
CA GLN A 198 7.41 -11.17 12.24
C GLN A 198 6.91 -11.75 13.55
N VAL A 199 6.60 -13.02 13.55
CA VAL A 199 6.12 -13.74 14.72
C VAL A 199 6.93 -15.00 14.97
N ARG A 200 7.06 -15.34 16.26
CA ARG A 200 7.64 -16.59 16.73
C ARG A 200 6.62 -17.30 17.57
N CYS A 201 6.28 -18.55 17.24
CA CYS A 201 5.54 -19.42 18.13
C CYS A 201 6.45 -19.81 19.30
N LYS A 202 5.96 -19.74 20.51
CA LYS A 202 6.65 -20.37 21.65
C LYS A 202 6.47 -21.87 21.53
N ASP A 203 7.59 -22.60 21.57
CA ASP A 203 7.59 -24.05 21.69
C ASP A 203 6.91 -24.50 23.00
#